data_0fc904ac4de1108c443a186660312d79
#
_entry.id   0fc904ac4de1108c443a186660312d79
#
_cell.length_a   1.000
_cell.length_b   1.000
_cell.length_c   1.000
_cell.angle_alpha   90.00
_cell.angle_beta   90.00
_cell.angle_gamma   90.00
#
_symmetry.space_group_name_H-M   'P 1'
#
loop_
_entity.id
_entity.type
_entity.pdbx_description
1 polymer ?
#
loop_
_entity_poly.entity_id
_entity_poly.type
_entity_poly.pdbx_seq_one_letter_code
_entity_poly.pdbx_strand_id
1 'polypeptide(L)'
;MEIRMHVIVVANQKGGVGKTTLSGHLAVEAVRTESGNVVLIDTDPQGSLSQWWHERKAETPHLAQIEPAKLKAQLAILKSNGIDIAIIDTPPAVTETNRQVIALASLVLIPTRPSPHDLRAVGSTIGMAEEAKKKMIFVINGAAQRARITGDAAISLSQYGTVAPVTIFQRTDFASSMIDGRTVQEIDDKSRSASEIAELWKYVHTQLRKG
;
A
#
# COMPACT_ATOMS: atom_id res chain seq x y z
N MET A 1 -15.37 23.74 -0.66
CA MET A 1 -15.07 22.36 -0.17
C MET A 1 -13.56 22.24 -0.11
N GLU A 2 -12.99 22.03 1.05
CA GLU A 2 -11.53 21.92 1.16
C GLU A 2 -11.05 20.63 0.44
N ILE A 3 -10.18 20.78 -0.54
CA ILE A 3 -9.59 19.64 -1.26
C ILE A 3 -8.74 18.87 -0.25
N ARG A 4 -9.21 17.69 0.13
CA ARG A 4 -8.53 16.83 1.11
C ARG A 4 -7.74 15.75 0.34
N MET A 5 -6.43 15.91 0.25
CA MET A 5 -5.57 14.84 -0.28
C MET A 5 -5.44 13.73 0.77
N HIS A 6 -5.63 12.49 0.35
CA HIS A 6 -5.41 11.30 1.19
C HIS A 6 -4.00 10.74 0.98
N VAL A 7 -3.29 10.50 2.08
CA VAL A 7 -1.95 9.90 2.07
C VAL A 7 -2.04 8.48 2.62
N ILE A 8 -1.79 7.49 1.77
CA ILE A 8 -1.72 6.07 2.14
C ILE A 8 -0.25 5.70 2.24
N VAL A 9 0.20 5.26 3.40
CA VAL A 9 1.56 4.75 3.60
C VAL A 9 1.51 3.23 3.67
N VAL A 10 2.19 2.55 2.75
CA VAL A 10 2.30 1.09 2.74
C VAL A 10 3.57 0.70 3.48
N ALA A 11 3.45 0.20 4.70
CA ALA A 11 4.57 -0.03 5.60
C ALA A 11 4.54 -1.42 6.23
N ASN A 12 5.70 -2.02 6.32
CA ASN A 12 6.03 -3.18 7.16
C ASN A 12 7.55 -3.30 7.22
N GLN A 13 8.11 -3.55 8.42
CA GLN A 13 9.55 -3.75 8.58
C GLN A 13 10.06 -5.02 7.88
N LYS A 14 9.19 -5.98 7.58
CA LYS A 14 9.57 -7.22 6.92
C LYS A 14 9.71 -7.01 5.41
N GLY A 15 10.81 -7.49 4.84
CA GLY A 15 11.00 -7.58 3.40
C GLY A 15 10.12 -8.66 2.76
N GLY A 16 9.74 -8.49 1.50
CA GLY A 16 9.02 -9.51 0.72
C GLY A 16 7.55 -9.75 1.11
N VAL A 17 6.94 -8.89 1.92
CA VAL A 17 5.51 -8.97 2.28
C VAL A 17 4.59 -8.36 1.23
N GLY A 18 5.14 -7.77 0.16
CA GLY A 18 4.40 -7.24 -0.98
C GLY A 18 4.03 -5.76 -0.88
N LYS A 19 4.78 -4.94 -0.11
CA LYS A 19 4.56 -3.48 -0.04
C LYS A 19 4.53 -2.85 -1.43
N THR A 20 5.61 -2.95 -2.16
CA THR A 20 5.77 -2.40 -3.53
C THR A 20 4.69 -2.92 -4.48
N THR A 21 4.42 -4.22 -4.44
CA THR A 21 3.38 -4.85 -5.28
C THR A 21 2.02 -4.23 -5.00
N LEU A 22 1.63 -4.11 -3.72
CA LEU A 22 0.34 -3.51 -3.37
C LEU A 22 0.31 -2.01 -3.67
N SER A 23 1.41 -1.28 -3.45
CA SER A 23 1.49 0.15 -3.78
C SER A 23 1.18 0.41 -5.26
N GLY A 24 1.82 -0.34 -6.17
CA GLY A 24 1.58 -0.22 -7.61
C GLY A 24 0.16 -0.62 -8.01
N HIS A 25 -0.31 -1.79 -7.56
CA HIS A 25 -1.63 -2.32 -7.91
C HIS A 25 -2.78 -1.43 -7.39
N LEU A 26 -2.69 -0.93 -6.15
CA LEU A 26 -3.71 -0.05 -5.58
C LEU A 26 -3.73 1.32 -6.25
N ALA A 27 -2.57 1.86 -6.64
CA ALA A 27 -2.50 3.12 -7.35
C ALA A 27 -3.14 3.03 -8.75
N VAL A 28 -2.88 1.95 -9.48
CA VAL A 28 -3.53 1.70 -10.78
C VAL A 28 -5.04 1.52 -10.60
N GLU A 29 -5.47 0.78 -9.58
CA GLU A 29 -6.90 0.59 -9.33
C GLU A 29 -7.60 1.90 -8.94
N ALA A 30 -6.92 2.77 -8.18
CA ALA A 30 -7.43 4.09 -7.85
C ALA A 30 -7.66 4.95 -9.11
N VAL A 31 -6.74 4.90 -10.07
CA VAL A 31 -6.90 5.56 -11.38
C VAL A 31 -8.04 4.95 -12.18
N ARG A 32 -8.10 3.62 -12.27
CA ARG A 32 -9.14 2.88 -13.03
C ARG A 32 -10.55 3.13 -12.52
N THR A 33 -10.70 3.35 -11.23
CA THR A 33 -12.00 3.63 -10.59
C THR A 33 -12.30 5.12 -10.46
N GLU A 34 -11.53 5.98 -11.16
CA GLU A 34 -11.70 7.43 -11.16
C GLU A 34 -11.78 8.02 -9.74
N SER A 35 -11.00 7.45 -8.81
CA SER A 35 -11.00 7.87 -7.40
C SER A 35 -10.32 9.23 -7.18
N GLY A 36 -9.70 9.81 -8.21
CA GLY A 36 -9.01 11.09 -8.22
C GLY A 36 -7.64 11.02 -8.89
N ASN A 37 -6.90 12.12 -8.85
CA ASN A 37 -5.52 12.19 -9.34
C ASN A 37 -4.59 11.49 -8.36
N VAL A 38 -3.85 10.48 -8.84
CA VAL A 38 -3.05 9.57 -8.00
C VAL A 38 -1.57 9.77 -8.25
N VAL A 39 -0.78 9.90 -7.18
CA VAL A 39 0.68 9.91 -7.22
C VAL A 39 1.27 8.76 -6.38
N LEU A 40 2.28 8.12 -6.94
CA LEU A 40 3.15 7.18 -6.26
C LEU A 40 4.39 7.91 -5.75
N ILE A 41 4.85 7.54 -4.56
CA ILE A 41 6.10 8.03 -3.97
C ILE A 41 6.88 6.82 -3.45
N ASP A 42 8.08 6.64 -3.95
CA ASP A 42 8.98 5.57 -3.51
C ASP A 42 9.99 6.15 -2.52
N THR A 43 9.94 5.71 -1.27
CA THR A 43 10.89 6.11 -0.24
C THR A 43 11.91 5.01 0.10
N ASP A 44 11.83 3.85 -0.60
CA ASP A 44 12.82 2.79 -0.47
C ASP A 44 14.06 3.15 -1.32
N PRO A 45 15.27 3.22 -0.74
CA PRO A 45 16.49 3.46 -1.50
C PRO A 45 16.77 2.43 -2.61
N GLN A 46 16.17 1.22 -2.54
CA GLN A 46 16.24 0.22 -3.60
C GLN A 46 15.46 0.63 -4.86
N GLY A 47 14.48 1.53 -4.73
CA GLY A 47 13.77 2.11 -5.85
C GLY A 47 12.91 1.11 -6.65
N SER A 48 12.46 0.01 -6.04
CA SER A 48 11.75 -1.05 -6.76
C SER A 48 10.42 -0.57 -7.35
N LEU A 49 9.69 0.30 -6.65
CA LEU A 49 8.46 0.90 -7.17
C LEU A 49 8.76 1.85 -8.34
N SER A 50 9.81 2.67 -8.19
CA SER A 50 10.25 3.60 -9.23
C SER A 50 10.71 2.87 -10.49
N GLN A 51 11.48 1.78 -10.34
CA GLN A 51 11.91 0.95 -11.47
C GLN A 51 10.70 0.36 -12.20
N TRP A 52 9.75 -0.26 -11.49
CA TRP A 52 8.52 -0.76 -12.08
C TRP A 52 7.75 0.33 -12.82
N TRP A 53 7.66 1.53 -12.25
CA TRP A 53 6.95 2.64 -12.88
C TRP A 53 7.60 3.07 -14.20
N HIS A 54 8.94 3.08 -14.28
CA HIS A 54 9.65 3.46 -15.50
C HIS A 54 9.49 2.44 -16.65
N GLU A 55 9.13 1.19 -16.35
CA GLU A 55 8.78 0.18 -17.36
C GLU A 55 7.35 0.39 -17.91
N ARG A 56 6.54 1.24 -17.26
CA ARG A 56 5.15 1.48 -17.70
C ARG A 56 5.11 2.28 -18.99
N LYS A 57 4.13 1.92 -19.83
CA LYS A 57 3.76 2.72 -21.01
C LYS A 57 2.69 3.77 -20.67
N ALA A 58 1.89 3.53 -19.63
CA ALA A 58 0.87 4.47 -19.17
C ALA A 58 1.50 5.54 -18.28
N GLU A 59 1.07 6.79 -18.43
CA GLU A 59 1.58 7.94 -17.66
C GLU A 59 0.95 8.05 -16.27
N THR A 60 -0.08 7.26 -16.01
CA THR A 60 -0.77 7.22 -14.69
C THR A 60 -0.71 5.83 -14.08
N PRO A 61 -0.71 5.77 -12.72
CA PRO A 61 -0.58 6.88 -11.76
C PRO A 61 0.72 7.66 -11.96
N HIS A 62 0.77 8.93 -11.54
CA HIS A 62 2.01 9.72 -11.58
C HIS A 62 3.05 9.16 -10.63
N LEU A 63 4.34 9.39 -10.92
CA LEU A 63 5.44 9.12 -9.99
C LEU A 63 6.07 10.44 -9.56
N ALA A 64 6.24 10.64 -8.25
CA ALA A 64 6.99 11.76 -7.71
C ALA A 64 8.26 11.24 -7.01
N GLN A 65 9.42 11.70 -7.47
CA GLN A 65 10.69 11.44 -6.83
C GLN A 65 10.93 12.48 -5.73
N ILE A 66 10.80 12.07 -4.49
CA ILE A 66 10.84 12.97 -3.34
C ILE A 66 11.81 12.41 -2.29
N GLU A 67 12.78 13.24 -1.91
CA GLU A 67 13.63 12.96 -0.77
C GLU A 67 12.78 12.90 0.51
N PRO A 68 12.91 11.88 1.35
CA PRO A 68 12.10 11.75 2.57
C PRO A 68 12.12 12.99 3.47
N ALA A 69 13.25 13.68 3.58
CA ALA A 69 13.38 14.90 4.37
C ALA A 69 12.50 16.07 3.87
N LYS A 70 12.14 16.07 2.58
CA LYS A 70 11.31 17.10 1.94
C LYS A 70 9.85 16.67 1.79
N LEU A 71 9.51 15.44 2.19
CA LEU A 71 8.22 14.80 1.91
C LEU A 71 7.02 15.64 2.38
N LYS A 72 7.08 16.16 3.61
CA LYS A 72 5.99 16.98 4.16
C LYS A 72 5.70 18.23 3.31
N ALA A 73 6.73 18.95 2.90
CA ALA A 73 6.57 20.15 2.07
C ALA A 73 6.08 19.80 0.66
N GLN A 74 6.61 18.72 0.08
CA GLN A 74 6.23 18.27 -1.26
C GLN A 74 4.79 17.74 -1.31
N LEU A 75 4.31 17.06 -0.27
CA LEU A 75 2.89 16.66 -0.17
C LEU A 75 1.96 17.87 -0.18
N ALA A 76 2.34 18.99 0.45
CA ALA A 76 1.54 20.22 0.39
C ALA A 76 1.50 20.81 -1.03
N ILE A 77 2.61 20.75 -1.78
CA ILE A 77 2.67 21.18 -3.18
C ILE A 77 1.84 20.25 -4.06
N LEU A 78 1.95 18.95 -3.90
CA LEU A 78 1.14 17.97 -4.65
C LEU A 78 -0.35 18.20 -4.42
N LYS A 79 -0.76 18.45 -3.17
CA LYS A 79 -2.15 18.82 -2.83
C LYS A 79 -2.59 20.08 -3.57
N SER A 80 -1.76 21.14 -3.61
CA SER A 80 -2.08 22.39 -4.30
C SER A 80 -2.16 22.22 -5.81
N ASN A 81 -1.48 21.23 -6.37
CA ASN A 81 -1.51 20.85 -7.77
C ASN A 81 -2.65 19.88 -8.13
N GLY A 82 -3.58 19.65 -7.21
CA GLY A 82 -4.77 18.85 -7.48
C GLY A 82 -4.57 17.34 -7.37
N ILE A 83 -3.54 16.88 -6.66
CA ILE A 83 -3.41 15.45 -6.32
C ILE A 83 -4.40 15.14 -5.20
N ASP A 84 -5.19 14.10 -5.40
CA ASP A 84 -6.22 13.64 -4.44
C ASP A 84 -5.70 12.50 -3.57
N ILE A 85 -4.85 11.63 -4.12
CA ILE A 85 -4.35 10.43 -3.44
C ILE A 85 -2.84 10.30 -3.65
N ALA A 86 -2.08 10.21 -2.55
CA ALA A 86 -0.68 9.84 -2.56
C ALA A 86 -0.52 8.45 -1.93
N ILE A 87 0.12 7.52 -2.64
CA ILE A 87 0.49 6.19 -2.12
C ILE A 87 2.00 6.14 -1.98
N ILE A 88 2.47 5.93 -0.76
CA ILE A 88 3.88 5.95 -0.40
C ILE A 88 4.35 4.53 -0.07
N ASP A 89 5.29 4.01 -0.86
CA ASP A 89 6.00 2.77 -0.57
C ASP A 89 7.19 3.03 0.36
N THR A 90 7.40 2.17 1.36
CA THR A 90 8.45 2.35 2.36
C THR A 90 9.45 1.19 2.39
N PRO A 91 10.71 1.46 2.76
CA PRO A 91 11.70 0.40 2.94
C PRO A 91 11.33 -0.56 4.08
N PRO A 92 11.84 -1.81 4.04
CA PRO A 92 11.65 -2.79 5.10
C PRO A 92 12.57 -2.50 6.30
N ALA A 93 12.30 -1.42 7.04
CA ALA A 93 13.15 -0.99 8.14
C ALA A 93 12.36 -0.27 9.24
N VAL A 94 12.91 -0.27 10.46
CA VAL A 94 12.46 0.56 11.58
C VAL A 94 13.43 1.72 11.70
N THR A 95 13.16 2.80 11.00
CA THR A 95 14.01 3.99 10.96
C THR A 95 13.24 5.24 11.37
N GLU A 96 13.95 6.28 11.75
CA GLU A 96 13.35 7.59 12.01
C GLU A 96 12.64 8.13 10.74
N THR A 97 13.22 7.89 9.58
CA THR A 97 12.61 8.24 8.31
C THR A 97 11.23 7.57 8.14
N ASN A 98 11.11 6.27 8.42
CA ASN A 98 9.81 5.58 8.34
C ASN A 98 8.81 6.11 9.38
N ARG A 99 9.24 6.48 10.58
CA ARG A 99 8.38 7.14 11.58
C ARG A 99 7.83 8.45 11.04
N GLN A 100 8.69 9.28 10.44
CA GLN A 100 8.29 10.56 9.85
C GLN A 100 7.32 10.36 8.68
N VAL A 101 7.55 9.38 7.81
CA VAL A 101 6.64 9.04 6.70
C VAL A 101 5.28 8.57 7.23
N ILE A 102 5.26 7.66 8.21
CA ILE A 102 4.03 7.17 8.84
C ILE A 102 3.26 8.31 9.50
N ALA A 103 3.96 9.27 10.14
CA ALA A 103 3.33 10.43 10.78
C ALA A 103 2.57 11.34 9.79
N LEU A 104 2.87 11.28 8.49
CA LEU A 104 2.16 12.03 7.44
C LEU A 104 0.91 11.29 6.89
N ALA A 105 0.73 10.02 7.24
CA ALA A 105 -0.34 9.20 6.70
C ALA A 105 -1.74 9.68 7.13
N SER A 106 -2.70 9.59 6.21
CA SER A 106 -4.13 9.50 6.51
C SER A 106 -4.51 8.07 6.93
N LEU A 107 -3.81 7.10 6.33
CA LEU A 107 -4.00 5.68 6.58
C LEU A 107 -2.67 4.93 6.40
N VAL A 108 -2.33 4.05 7.32
CA VAL A 108 -1.22 3.11 7.20
C VAL A 108 -1.77 1.76 6.76
N LEU A 109 -1.34 1.25 5.60
CA LEU A 109 -1.68 -0.06 5.10
C LEU A 109 -0.53 -1.02 5.41
N ILE A 110 -0.80 -2.10 6.11
CA ILE A 110 0.21 -3.02 6.63
C ILE A 110 0.02 -4.41 6.03
N PRO A 111 0.63 -4.69 4.84
CA PRO A 111 0.60 -6.02 4.28
C PRO A 111 1.39 -6.99 5.15
N THR A 112 0.79 -8.15 5.46
CA THR A 112 1.39 -9.14 6.35
C THR A 112 1.12 -10.54 5.80
N ARG A 113 2.16 -11.35 5.64
CA ARG A 113 1.98 -12.76 5.27
C ARG A 113 1.45 -13.56 6.48
N PRO A 114 0.57 -14.54 6.28
CA PRO A 114 0.07 -15.38 7.34
C PRO A 114 1.12 -16.41 7.76
N SER A 115 2.19 -15.94 8.40
CA SER A 115 3.24 -16.79 8.97
C SER A 115 3.61 -16.32 10.38
N PRO A 116 4.05 -17.21 11.29
CA PRO A 116 4.44 -16.83 12.64
C PRO A 116 5.58 -15.79 12.66
N HIS A 117 6.49 -15.85 11.69
CA HIS A 117 7.60 -14.91 11.61
C HIS A 117 7.16 -13.51 11.16
N ASP A 118 6.24 -13.44 10.18
CA ASP A 118 5.70 -12.16 9.71
C ASP A 118 4.81 -11.52 10.76
N LEU A 119 4.00 -12.30 11.49
CA LEU A 119 3.17 -11.81 12.59
C LEU A 119 4.00 -11.24 13.75
N ARG A 120 5.14 -11.84 14.07
CA ARG A 120 6.05 -11.27 15.08
C ARG A 120 6.71 -9.97 14.60
N ALA A 121 7.06 -9.91 13.32
CA ALA A 121 7.73 -8.76 12.75
C ALA A 121 6.82 -7.52 12.64
N VAL A 122 5.49 -7.68 12.58
CA VAL A 122 4.58 -6.55 12.38
C VAL A 122 4.54 -5.57 13.56
N GLY A 123 4.89 -6.03 14.77
CA GLY A 123 4.78 -5.26 16.02
C GLY A 123 5.46 -3.88 15.98
N SER A 124 6.65 -3.79 15.37
CA SER A 124 7.35 -2.49 15.27
C SER A 124 6.62 -1.51 14.36
N THR A 125 5.97 -2.00 13.29
CA THR A 125 5.18 -1.13 12.40
C THR A 125 3.91 -0.66 13.11
N ILE A 126 3.27 -1.54 13.90
CA ILE A 126 2.14 -1.20 14.76
C ILE A 126 2.56 -0.08 15.72
N GLY A 127 3.66 -0.28 16.47
CA GLY A 127 4.16 0.73 17.41
C GLY A 127 4.37 2.10 16.78
N MET A 128 4.99 2.17 15.58
CA MET A 128 5.16 3.44 14.87
C MET A 128 3.82 4.09 14.48
N ALA A 129 2.84 3.32 14.07
CA ALA A 129 1.51 3.84 13.71
C ALA A 129 0.73 4.32 14.94
N GLU A 130 0.82 3.60 16.07
CA GLU A 130 0.21 3.98 17.35
C GLU A 130 0.83 5.24 17.94
N GLU A 131 2.17 5.34 17.99
CA GLU A 131 2.90 6.53 18.41
C GLU A 131 2.47 7.76 17.60
N ALA A 132 2.29 7.58 16.28
CA ALA A 132 1.83 8.64 15.38
C ALA A 132 0.30 8.86 15.42
N LYS A 133 -0.45 8.07 16.19
CA LYS A 133 -1.91 8.08 16.29
C LYS A 133 -2.58 7.95 14.91
N LYS A 134 -2.08 7.05 14.07
CA LYS A 134 -2.59 6.85 12.71
C LYS A 134 -3.52 5.66 12.64
N LYS A 135 -4.57 5.82 11.84
CA LYS A 135 -5.43 4.70 11.46
C LYS A 135 -4.60 3.68 10.68
N MET A 136 -4.70 2.41 11.05
CA MET A 136 -4.02 1.32 10.36
C MET A 136 -4.99 0.24 9.90
N ILE A 137 -4.66 -0.38 8.77
CA ILE A 137 -5.39 -1.52 8.21
C ILE A 137 -4.38 -2.60 7.86
N PHE A 138 -4.58 -3.78 8.42
CA PHE A 138 -3.82 -4.97 8.04
C PHE A 138 -4.40 -5.60 6.78
N VAL A 139 -3.52 -6.01 5.87
CA VAL A 139 -3.88 -6.79 4.68
C VAL A 139 -3.18 -8.13 4.76
N ILE A 140 -3.96 -9.20 4.85
CA ILE A 140 -3.40 -10.55 4.71
C ILE A 140 -2.96 -10.71 3.26
N ASN A 141 -1.65 -10.82 3.03
CA ASN A 141 -1.04 -10.85 1.70
C ASN A 141 -0.19 -12.11 1.49
N GLY A 142 -0.21 -12.64 0.28
CA GLY A 142 0.54 -13.84 -0.07
C GLY A 142 0.08 -15.09 0.66
N ALA A 143 -1.22 -15.17 0.96
CA ALA A 143 -1.81 -16.32 1.62
C ALA A 143 -1.89 -17.54 0.70
N ALA A 144 -1.59 -18.73 1.21
CA ALA A 144 -1.88 -19.96 0.51
C ALA A 144 -3.39 -20.25 0.53
N GLN A 145 -3.93 -20.73 -0.59
CA GLN A 145 -5.35 -21.08 -0.65
C GLN A 145 -5.69 -22.17 0.37
N ARG A 146 -6.84 -22.02 1.04
CA ARG A 146 -7.37 -22.97 2.02
C ARG A 146 -6.46 -23.22 3.23
N ALA A 147 -5.46 -22.39 3.48
CA ALA A 147 -4.56 -22.53 4.60
C ALA A 147 -5.24 -22.00 5.89
N ARG A 148 -5.37 -22.86 6.90
CA ARG A 148 -5.95 -22.50 8.21
C ARG A 148 -5.24 -21.33 8.87
N ILE A 149 -3.92 -21.25 8.71
CA ILE A 149 -3.09 -20.18 9.29
C ILE A 149 -3.52 -18.76 8.82
N THR A 150 -4.23 -18.66 7.69
CA THR A 150 -4.77 -17.38 7.21
C THR A 150 -5.81 -16.80 8.17
N GLY A 151 -6.73 -17.64 8.66
CA GLY A 151 -7.72 -17.24 9.66
C GLY A 151 -7.08 -16.91 11.01
N ASP A 152 -6.13 -17.73 11.45
CA ASP A 152 -5.41 -17.51 12.70
C ASP A 152 -4.63 -16.19 12.67
N ALA A 153 -4.03 -15.85 11.53
CA ALA A 153 -3.35 -14.56 11.31
C ALA A 153 -4.32 -13.37 11.38
N ALA A 154 -5.49 -13.49 10.75
CA ALA A 154 -6.51 -12.44 10.81
C ALA A 154 -6.99 -12.19 12.24
N ILE A 155 -7.24 -13.25 13.01
CA ILE A 155 -7.62 -13.15 14.44
C ILE A 155 -6.51 -12.47 15.24
N SER A 156 -5.25 -12.85 15.05
CA SER A 156 -4.12 -12.24 15.76
C SER A 156 -3.98 -10.76 15.45
N LEU A 157 -4.08 -10.38 14.18
CA LEU A 157 -3.95 -8.98 13.75
C LEU A 157 -5.14 -8.12 14.19
N SER A 158 -6.35 -8.69 14.29
CA SER A 158 -7.55 -7.98 14.73
C SER A 158 -7.48 -7.46 16.16
N GLN A 159 -6.57 -8.00 16.98
CA GLN A 159 -6.31 -7.52 18.33
C GLN A 159 -5.61 -6.15 18.35
N TYR A 160 -4.93 -5.78 17.28
CA TYR A 160 -4.17 -4.54 17.15
C TYR A 160 -4.85 -3.49 16.28
N GLY A 161 -5.81 -3.88 15.46
CA GLY A 161 -6.50 -2.95 14.58
C GLY A 161 -7.38 -3.64 13.55
N THR A 162 -7.80 -2.87 12.57
CA THR A 162 -8.71 -3.36 11.53
C THR A 162 -7.97 -4.25 10.52
N VAL A 163 -8.50 -5.44 10.27
CA VAL A 163 -8.06 -6.32 9.18
C VAL A 163 -8.98 -6.13 7.98
N ALA A 164 -8.42 -5.93 6.79
CA ALA A 164 -9.21 -5.85 5.57
C ALA A 164 -10.00 -7.15 5.34
N PRO A 165 -11.27 -7.08 4.93
CA PRO A 165 -12.10 -8.27 4.71
C PRO A 165 -11.68 -9.08 3.48
N VAL A 166 -10.65 -8.64 2.78
CA VAL A 166 -10.11 -9.24 1.57
C VAL A 166 -8.74 -9.82 1.84
N THR A 167 -8.51 -11.04 1.42
CA THR A 167 -7.21 -11.72 1.45
C THR A 167 -6.59 -11.70 0.05
N ILE A 168 -5.36 -11.26 -0.06
CA ILE A 168 -4.59 -11.35 -1.30
C ILE A 168 -3.83 -12.69 -1.29
N PHE A 169 -4.18 -13.57 -2.20
CA PHE A 169 -3.59 -14.89 -2.26
C PHE A 169 -2.25 -14.90 -3.03
N GLN A 170 -1.40 -15.86 -2.70
CA GLN A 170 -0.15 -16.09 -3.41
C GLN A 170 -0.46 -16.55 -4.84
N ARG A 171 -0.10 -15.72 -5.82
CA ARG A 171 -0.26 -16.00 -7.26
C ARG A 171 0.95 -15.51 -8.04
N THR A 172 1.27 -16.20 -9.10
CA THR A 172 2.34 -15.78 -10.04
C THR A 172 1.96 -14.53 -10.81
N ASP A 173 0.66 -14.32 -11.05
CA ASP A 173 0.11 -13.18 -11.79
C ASP A 173 0.64 -11.84 -11.28
N PHE A 174 0.73 -11.67 -9.94
CA PHE A 174 1.24 -10.43 -9.35
C PHE A 174 2.67 -10.12 -9.75
N ALA A 175 3.55 -11.13 -9.73
CA ALA A 175 4.93 -10.94 -10.11
C ALA A 175 5.08 -10.79 -11.63
N SER A 176 4.41 -11.63 -12.41
CA SER A 176 4.51 -11.59 -13.88
C SER A 176 3.91 -10.32 -14.48
N SER A 177 2.84 -9.76 -13.91
CA SER A 177 2.27 -8.49 -14.38
C SER A 177 3.23 -7.32 -14.24
N MET A 178 4.09 -7.35 -13.22
CA MET A 178 4.99 -6.21 -12.94
C MET A 178 6.26 -6.20 -13.81
N ILE A 179 6.52 -7.22 -14.63
CA ILE A 179 7.74 -7.33 -15.45
C ILE A 179 7.82 -6.19 -16.49
N ASP A 180 6.71 -5.78 -17.05
CA ASP A 180 6.62 -4.75 -18.08
C ASP A 180 5.87 -3.48 -17.62
N GLY A 181 5.87 -3.24 -16.32
CA GLY A 181 5.25 -2.06 -15.71
C GLY A 181 3.72 -2.10 -15.61
N ARG A 182 3.08 -3.23 -15.94
CA ARG A 182 1.61 -3.38 -15.78
C ARG A 182 1.24 -3.93 -14.42
N THR A 183 -0.05 -4.03 -14.16
CA THR A 183 -0.67 -4.68 -13.01
C THR A 183 -1.59 -5.80 -13.47
N VAL A 184 -2.05 -6.64 -12.54
CA VAL A 184 -2.98 -7.75 -12.87
C VAL A 184 -4.27 -7.24 -13.50
N GLN A 185 -4.76 -6.06 -13.09
CA GLN A 185 -5.98 -5.45 -13.62
C GLN A 185 -5.83 -4.97 -15.07
N GLU A 186 -4.61 -4.60 -15.46
CA GLU A 186 -4.28 -4.16 -16.83
C GLU A 186 -4.03 -5.35 -17.79
N ILE A 187 -3.75 -6.52 -17.23
CA ILE A 187 -3.54 -7.76 -18.03
C ILE A 187 -4.86 -8.50 -18.21
N ASP A 188 -5.58 -8.77 -17.12
CA ASP A 188 -6.88 -9.45 -17.12
C ASP A 188 -7.73 -8.96 -15.94
N ASP A 189 -8.62 -8.02 -16.21
CA ASP A 189 -9.51 -7.40 -15.23
C ASP A 189 -10.56 -8.36 -14.63
N LYS A 190 -10.76 -9.53 -15.26
CA LYS A 190 -11.66 -10.59 -14.80
C LYS A 190 -10.93 -11.65 -13.98
N SER A 191 -9.62 -11.57 -13.85
CA SER A 191 -8.85 -12.52 -13.06
C SER A 191 -9.22 -12.44 -11.58
N ARG A 192 -8.96 -13.51 -10.84
CA ARG A 192 -9.12 -13.51 -9.38
C ARG A 192 -8.19 -12.51 -8.70
N SER A 193 -6.99 -12.38 -9.22
CA SER A 193 -5.99 -11.42 -8.72
C SER A 193 -6.49 -9.98 -8.87
N ALA A 194 -7.08 -9.64 -10.02
CA ALA A 194 -7.67 -8.32 -10.26
C ALA A 194 -8.87 -8.06 -9.33
N SER A 195 -9.75 -9.05 -9.14
CA SER A 195 -10.88 -8.93 -8.22
C SER A 195 -10.44 -8.69 -6.77
N GLU A 196 -9.40 -9.40 -6.30
CA GLU A 196 -8.84 -9.21 -4.96
C GLU A 196 -8.33 -7.78 -4.75
N ILE A 197 -7.64 -7.21 -5.74
CA ILE A 197 -7.16 -5.82 -5.67
C ILE A 197 -8.33 -4.83 -5.73
N ALA A 198 -9.29 -5.03 -6.61
CA ALA A 198 -10.47 -4.17 -6.72
C ALA A 198 -11.29 -4.12 -5.42
N GLU A 199 -11.52 -5.28 -4.79
CA GLU A 199 -12.19 -5.36 -3.50
C GLU A 199 -11.38 -4.69 -2.38
N LEU A 200 -10.05 -4.90 -2.36
CA LEU A 200 -9.18 -4.24 -1.40
C LEU A 200 -9.21 -2.73 -1.57
N TRP A 201 -9.09 -2.23 -2.81
CA TRP A 201 -9.17 -0.80 -3.08
C TRP A 201 -10.51 -0.20 -2.65
N LYS A 202 -11.63 -0.83 -3.02
CA LYS A 202 -12.97 -0.42 -2.62
C LYS A 202 -13.08 -0.27 -1.09
N TYR A 203 -12.52 -1.23 -0.36
CA TYR A 203 -12.51 -1.19 1.11
C TYR A 203 -11.63 -0.04 1.62
N VAL A 204 -10.39 0.08 1.16
CA VAL A 204 -9.44 1.14 1.56
C VAL A 204 -10.03 2.51 1.26
N HIS A 205 -10.53 2.74 0.05
CA HIS A 205 -11.15 4.01 -0.36
C HIS A 205 -12.35 4.38 0.53
N THR A 206 -13.20 3.40 0.88
CA THR A 206 -14.30 3.62 1.82
C THR A 206 -13.79 4.04 3.20
N GLN A 207 -12.69 3.47 3.67
CA GLN A 207 -12.11 3.82 4.96
C GLN A 207 -11.44 5.21 4.99
N LEU A 208 -10.93 5.68 3.86
CA LEU A 208 -10.39 7.04 3.72
C LEU A 208 -11.49 8.10 3.81
N ARG A 209 -12.68 7.81 3.27
CA ARG A 209 -13.82 8.74 3.26
C ARG A 209 -14.56 8.84 4.60
N LYS A 210 -14.35 7.90 5.51
CA LYS A 210 -14.98 7.89 6.85
C LYS A 210 -14.19 8.68 7.92
N GLY A 211 -13.01 9.14 7.62
CA GLY A 211 -12.15 9.92 8.51
C GLY A 211 -11.93 11.32 7.96
#